data_64adc6d246e9de45783ee1eefc94fc1f
#
_entry.id   64adc6d246e9de45783ee1eefc94fc1f
#
_cell.length_a   1.000
_cell.length_b   1.000
_cell.length_c   1.000
_cell.angle_alpha   90.00
_cell.angle_beta   90.00
_cell.angle_gamma   90.00
#
_symmetry.space_group_name_H-M   'P 1'
#
loop_
_entity.id
_entity.type
_entity.pdbx_description
1 polymer ?
#
loop_
_entity_poly.entity_id
_entity_poly.type
_entity_poly.pdbx_seq_one_letter_code
_entity_poly.pdbx_strand_id
1 'polypeptide(L)'
;MRIEKKKHVSQMTNYEISKIQKKVGRLSVSMLIGSMSEYARNRAFEKGIDINEERLSRWLESDIIEYKTVYYKFLNKLEERVVIRSNYDNAYDVVIVLNVNCHKIVTMWKNKRVDTHKTLDLTKYDKKLKIS
;
A
#
# COMPACT_ATOMS: atom_id res chain seq x y z
N MET A 1 10.49 19.74 -4.15
CA MET A 1 9.79 19.05 -5.23
C MET A 1 9.72 17.56 -4.95
N ARG A 2 8.59 16.95 -5.21
CA ARG A 2 8.33 15.54 -5.00
C ARG A 2 8.00 14.89 -6.34
N ILE A 3 8.69 13.81 -6.66
CA ILE A 3 8.46 13.07 -7.91
C ILE A 3 7.91 11.70 -7.56
N GLU A 4 6.75 11.37 -8.10
CA GLU A 4 6.12 10.06 -7.92
C GLU A 4 6.14 9.27 -9.22
N LYS A 5 6.50 7.99 -9.11
CA LYS A 5 6.37 7.01 -10.19
C LYS A 5 5.65 5.80 -9.63
N LYS A 6 4.71 5.26 -10.39
CA LYS A 6 3.91 4.14 -9.91
C LYS A 6 3.68 3.11 -11.01
N LYS A 7 3.55 1.85 -10.61
CA LYS A 7 3.30 0.73 -11.50
C LYS A 7 2.10 -0.06 -10.95
N HIS A 8 1.14 -0.35 -11.83
CA HIS A 8 -0.02 -1.13 -11.46
C HIS A 8 0.30 -2.63 -11.50
N VAL A 9 -0.36 -3.42 -10.66
CA VAL A 9 -0.12 -4.87 -10.60
C VAL A 9 -0.31 -5.57 -11.95
N SER A 10 -1.25 -5.09 -12.77
CA SER A 10 -1.48 -5.65 -14.11
C SER A 10 -0.31 -5.46 -15.06
N GLN A 11 0.62 -4.58 -14.74
CA GLN A 11 1.81 -4.29 -15.53
C GLN A 11 3.07 -4.98 -14.97
N MET A 12 2.91 -5.74 -13.90
CA MET A 12 4.03 -6.40 -13.20
C MET A 12 4.18 -7.84 -13.66
N THR A 13 5.44 -8.30 -13.69
CA THR A 13 5.74 -9.72 -13.85
C THR A 13 5.53 -10.45 -12.52
N ASN A 14 5.41 -11.78 -12.57
CA ASN A 14 5.32 -12.60 -11.35
C ASN A 14 6.56 -12.42 -10.47
N TYR A 15 7.71 -12.23 -11.08
CA TYR A 15 8.97 -11.99 -10.37
C TYR A 15 8.91 -10.67 -9.59
N GLU A 16 8.40 -9.61 -10.21
CA GLU A 16 8.24 -8.31 -9.56
C GLU A 16 7.27 -8.38 -8.39
N ILE A 17 6.12 -9.04 -8.59
CA ILE A 17 5.13 -9.25 -7.52
C ILE A 17 5.76 -10.01 -6.36
N SER A 18 6.51 -11.06 -6.63
CA SER A 18 7.20 -11.84 -5.61
C SER A 18 8.20 -11.00 -4.80
N LYS A 19 8.93 -10.11 -5.47
CA LYS A 19 9.85 -9.18 -4.78
C LYS A 19 9.12 -8.24 -3.84
N ILE A 20 8.00 -7.69 -4.27
CA ILE A 20 7.17 -6.80 -3.43
C ILE A 20 6.63 -7.58 -2.24
N GLN A 21 6.14 -8.79 -2.46
CA GLN A 21 5.63 -9.64 -1.37
C GLN A 21 6.72 -9.91 -0.31
N LYS A 22 7.95 -10.13 -0.73
CA LYS A 22 9.07 -10.31 0.20
C LYS A 22 9.34 -9.05 1.01
N LYS A 23 9.28 -7.88 0.39
CA LYS A 23 9.45 -6.60 1.10
C LYS A 23 8.37 -6.42 2.15
N VAL A 24 7.12 -6.70 1.80
CA VAL A 24 5.99 -6.62 2.74
C VAL A 24 6.14 -7.64 3.85
N GLY A 25 6.57 -8.86 3.53
CA GLY A 25 6.77 -9.92 4.52
C GLY A 25 7.86 -9.64 5.56
N ARG A 26 8.73 -8.68 5.31
CA ARG A 26 9.75 -8.25 6.27
C ARG A 26 9.25 -7.22 7.26
N LEU A 27 8.05 -6.69 7.06
CA LEU A 27 7.47 -5.69 7.94
C LEU A 27 6.96 -6.34 9.23
N SER A 28 7.24 -5.72 10.36
CA SER A 28 6.72 -6.16 11.64
C SER A 28 5.33 -5.57 11.88
N VAL A 29 4.34 -6.42 12.06
CA VAL A 29 2.96 -5.99 12.31
C VAL A 29 2.85 -5.11 13.55
N SER A 30 3.53 -5.51 14.64
CA SER A 30 3.50 -4.72 15.88
C SER A 30 4.16 -3.35 15.71
N MET A 31 5.24 -3.27 14.93
CA MET A 31 5.90 -2.00 14.63
C MET A 31 5.03 -1.11 13.76
N LEU A 32 4.34 -1.69 12.76
CA LEU A 32 3.43 -0.93 11.91
C LEU A 32 2.32 -0.28 12.71
N ILE A 33 1.70 -1.02 13.63
CA ILE A 33 0.64 -0.50 14.49
C ILE A 33 1.20 0.52 15.47
N GLY A 34 2.33 0.21 16.13
CA GLY A 34 2.93 1.08 17.13
C GLY A 34 3.47 2.39 16.57
N SER A 35 3.87 2.41 15.29
CA SER A 35 4.44 3.60 14.64
C SER A 35 3.45 4.37 13.79
N MET A 36 2.15 4.01 13.81
CA MET A 36 1.13 4.75 13.07
C MET A 36 1.13 6.22 13.49
N SER A 37 1.17 7.11 12.49
CA SER A 37 1.05 8.54 12.73
C SER A 37 -0.35 8.88 13.24
N GLU A 38 -0.48 10.03 13.89
CA GLU A 38 -1.78 10.54 14.30
C GLU A 38 -2.72 10.69 13.10
N TYR A 39 -2.19 11.15 11.96
CA TYR A 39 -2.95 11.25 10.73
C TYR A 39 -3.52 9.88 10.31
N ALA A 40 -2.68 8.85 10.28
CA ALA A 40 -3.10 7.50 9.86
C ALA A 40 -4.13 6.92 10.84
N ARG A 41 -3.96 7.13 12.15
CA ARG A 41 -4.91 6.68 13.18
C ARG A 41 -6.26 7.36 13.03
N ASN A 42 -6.26 8.68 12.84
CA ASN A 42 -7.48 9.46 12.65
C ASN A 42 -8.19 9.05 11.38
N ARG A 43 -7.42 8.81 10.31
CA ARG A 43 -7.98 8.37 9.03
C ARG A 43 -8.70 7.02 9.18
N ALA A 44 -8.07 6.07 9.86
CA ALA A 44 -8.67 4.75 10.11
C ALA A 44 -9.97 4.90 10.93
N PHE A 45 -9.92 5.70 11.99
CA PHE A 45 -11.07 5.95 12.84
C PHE A 45 -12.24 6.59 12.05
N GLU A 46 -11.95 7.63 11.27
CA GLU A 46 -12.96 8.32 10.47
C GLU A 46 -13.63 7.39 9.45
N LYS A 47 -12.88 6.43 8.92
CA LYS A 47 -13.39 5.46 7.94
C LYS A 47 -13.99 4.23 8.58
N GLY A 48 -14.03 4.17 9.91
CA GLY A 48 -14.59 3.04 10.63
C GLY A 48 -13.77 1.76 10.46
N ILE A 49 -12.45 1.88 10.28
CA ILE A 49 -11.54 0.75 10.16
C ILE A 49 -11.00 0.38 11.53
N ASP A 50 -11.37 -0.81 12.00
CA ASP A 50 -10.85 -1.37 13.23
C ASP A 50 -9.59 -2.18 12.92
N ILE A 51 -8.44 -1.67 13.34
CA ILE A 51 -7.14 -2.29 13.07
C ILE A 51 -6.58 -2.92 14.34
N ASN A 52 -6.10 -4.17 14.21
CA ASN A 52 -5.35 -4.87 15.24
C ASN A 52 -4.30 -5.77 14.58
N GLU A 53 -3.43 -6.39 15.38
CA GLU A 53 -2.34 -7.20 14.85
C GLU A 53 -2.84 -8.39 14.01
N GLU A 54 -3.89 -9.06 14.46
CA GLU A 54 -4.45 -10.21 13.74
C GLU A 54 -5.01 -9.80 12.37
N ARG A 55 -5.80 -8.73 12.33
CA ARG A 55 -6.37 -8.22 11.08
C ARG A 55 -5.30 -7.74 10.13
N LEU A 56 -4.35 -6.94 10.62
CA LEU A 56 -3.27 -6.42 9.81
C LEU A 56 -2.41 -7.54 9.24
N SER A 57 -2.09 -8.56 10.03
CA SER A 57 -1.34 -9.71 9.58
C SER A 57 -1.99 -10.39 8.37
N ARG A 58 -3.31 -10.58 8.41
CA ARG A 58 -4.07 -11.15 7.29
C ARG A 58 -4.07 -10.21 6.08
N TRP A 59 -4.26 -8.92 6.31
CA TRP A 59 -4.32 -7.93 5.22
C TRP A 59 -2.99 -7.84 4.47
N LEU A 60 -1.87 -7.96 5.15
CA LEU A 60 -0.55 -7.89 4.53
C LEU A 60 -0.26 -9.07 3.59
N GLU A 61 -0.97 -10.18 3.75
CA GLU A 61 -0.85 -11.35 2.87
C GLU A 61 -1.77 -11.27 1.64
N SER A 62 -2.52 -10.20 1.51
CA SER A 62 -3.52 -10.04 0.45
C SER A 62 -2.94 -9.42 -0.82
N ASP A 63 -3.82 -9.01 -1.73
CA ASP A 63 -3.43 -8.63 -3.09
C ASP A 63 -2.68 -7.31 -3.13
N ILE A 64 -1.51 -7.32 -3.75
CA ILE A 64 -0.79 -6.11 -4.11
C ILE A 64 -1.49 -5.49 -5.32
N ILE A 65 -1.76 -4.18 -5.23
CA ILE A 65 -2.42 -3.44 -6.31
C ILE A 65 -1.43 -2.57 -7.06
N GLU A 66 -0.54 -1.91 -6.33
CA GLU A 66 0.31 -0.88 -6.89
C GLU A 66 1.64 -0.82 -6.12
N TYR A 67 2.69 -0.52 -6.86
CA TYR A 67 3.99 -0.18 -6.31
C TYR A 67 4.32 1.24 -6.74
N LYS A 68 4.83 2.03 -5.80
CA LYS A 68 5.10 3.44 -6.02
C LYS A 68 6.46 3.80 -5.44
N THR A 69 7.22 4.62 -6.18
CA THR A 69 8.40 5.28 -5.63
C THR A 69 8.10 6.77 -5.48
N VAL A 70 8.54 7.34 -4.38
CA VAL A 70 8.40 8.77 -4.09
C VAL A 70 9.80 9.34 -3.82
N TYR A 71 10.22 10.27 -4.65
CA TYR A 71 11.53 10.91 -4.53
C TYR A 71 11.36 12.34 -4.04
N TYR A 72 12.01 12.65 -2.94
CA TYR A 72 12.04 13.98 -2.33
C TYR A 72 13.36 14.66 -2.68
N LYS A 73 13.32 15.57 -3.65
CA LYS A 73 14.52 16.19 -4.21
C LYS A 73 15.36 16.91 -3.17
N PHE A 74 14.73 17.68 -2.29
CA PHE A 74 15.45 18.44 -1.25
C PHE A 74 16.14 17.54 -0.22
N LEU A 75 15.56 16.39 0.07
CA LEU A 75 16.11 15.45 1.04
C LEU A 75 17.00 14.39 0.39
N ASN A 76 17.06 14.39 -0.95
CA ASN A 76 17.71 13.32 -1.72
C ASN A 76 17.31 11.95 -1.21
N LYS A 77 16.02 11.74 -1.00
CA LYS A 77 15.48 10.54 -0.38
C LYS A 77 14.47 9.87 -1.29
N LEU A 78 14.63 8.57 -1.48
CA LEU A 78 13.70 7.72 -2.21
C LEU A 78 12.93 6.85 -1.23
N GLU A 79 11.60 6.86 -1.34
CA GLU A 79 10.72 5.97 -0.58
C GLU A 79 10.02 5.00 -1.51
N GLU A 80 9.86 3.77 -1.03
CA GLU A 80 9.08 2.75 -1.72
C GLU A 80 7.76 2.55 -0.96
N ARG A 81 6.65 2.62 -1.69
CA ARG A 81 5.31 2.42 -1.14
C ARG A 81 4.61 1.29 -1.87
N VAL A 82 3.91 0.47 -1.10
CA VAL A 82 3.14 -0.64 -1.63
C VAL A 82 1.68 -0.44 -1.24
N VAL A 83 0.77 -0.60 -2.20
CA VAL A 83 -0.67 -0.54 -1.96
C VAL A 83 -1.20 -1.96 -1.96
N ILE A 84 -1.87 -2.34 -0.88
CA ILE A 84 -2.46 -3.66 -0.70
C ILE A 84 -3.97 -3.50 -0.51
N ARG A 85 -4.74 -4.41 -1.10
CA ARG A 85 -6.19 -4.47 -0.94
C ARG A 85 -6.56 -5.83 -0.38
N SER A 86 -7.39 -5.83 0.67
CA SER A 86 -7.87 -7.03 1.33
C SER A 86 -9.34 -6.90 1.68
N ASN A 87 -9.99 -8.02 1.98
CA ASN A 87 -11.37 -8.00 2.47
C ASN A 87 -11.42 -7.41 3.86
N TYR A 88 -12.37 -6.49 4.08
CA TYR A 88 -12.65 -5.96 5.41
C TYR A 88 -13.92 -6.59 6.00
N ASP A 89 -15.04 -6.48 5.29
CA ASP A 89 -16.31 -7.09 5.67
C ASP A 89 -17.08 -7.53 4.41
N ASN A 90 -18.38 -7.81 4.54
CA ASN A 90 -19.18 -8.30 3.42
C ASN A 90 -19.37 -7.29 2.28
N ALA A 91 -19.24 -6.00 2.57
CA ALA A 91 -19.52 -4.93 1.62
C ALA A 91 -18.28 -4.15 1.18
N TYR A 92 -17.22 -4.17 1.99
CA TYR A 92 -16.05 -3.31 1.80
C TYR A 92 -14.75 -4.09 1.81
N ASP A 93 -13.82 -3.60 1.02
CA ASP A 93 -12.40 -3.97 1.13
C ASP A 93 -11.66 -2.85 1.85
N VAL A 94 -10.56 -3.18 2.49
CA VAL A 94 -9.62 -2.23 3.05
C VAL A 94 -8.45 -2.08 2.09
N VAL A 95 -8.03 -0.84 1.86
CA VAL A 95 -6.84 -0.52 1.06
C VAL A 95 -5.82 0.14 1.96
N ILE A 96 -4.61 -0.38 1.95
CA ILE A 96 -3.53 0.07 2.84
C ILE A 96 -2.34 0.50 2.00
N VAL A 97 -1.80 1.67 2.29
CA VAL A 97 -0.56 2.17 1.70
C VAL A 97 0.55 2.03 2.73
N LEU A 98 1.57 1.26 2.39
CA LEU A 98 2.71 0.97 3.26
C LEU A 98 3.96 1.66 2.74
N ASN A 99 4.74 2.27 3.64
CA ASN A 99 6.10 2.68 3.37
C ASN A 99 7.03 1.55 3.85
N VAL A 100 7.60 0.80 2.90
CA VAL A 100 8.41 -0.39 3.23
C VAL A 100 9.82 -0.03 3.69
N ASN A 101 10.29 1.20 3.45
CA ASN A 101 11.61 1.66 3.93
C ASN A 101 11.57 2.04 5.40
N CYS A 102 10.48 2.69 5.85
CA CYS A 102 10.34 3.18 7.21
C CYS A 102 9.46 2.28 8.09
N HIS A 103 8.93 1.18 7.56
CA HIS A 103 8.02 0.28 8.27
C HIS A 103 6.82 1.03 8.86
N LYS A 104 6.10 1.77 8.00
CA LYS A 104 4.95 2.58 8.42
C LYS A 104 3.75 2.39 7.53
N ILE A 105 2.56 2.48 8.14
CA ILE A 105 1.31 2.65 7.41
C ILE A 105 1.17 4.13 7.08
N VAL A 106 1.16 4.46 5.79
CA VAL A 106 1.02 5.84 5.33
C VAL A 106 -0.42 6.30 5.47
N THR A 107 -1.35 5.49 4.97
CA THR A 107 -2.78 5.74 5.05
C THR A 107 -3.56 4.47 4.74
N MET A 108 -4.86 4.50 5.02
CA MET A 108 -5.77 3.42 4.67
C MET A 108 -7.18 3.97 4.45
N TRP A 109 -7.97 3.25 3.65
CA TRP A 109 -9.37 3.59 3.41
C TRP A 109 -10.17 2.35 3.07
N LYS A 110 -11.50 2.49 3.05
CA LYS A 110 -12.41 1.44 2.60
C LYS A 110 -12.85 1.70 1.18
N ASN A 111 -12.91 0.65 0.38
CA ASN A 111 -13.54 0.65 -0.94
C ASN A 111 -14.70 -0.32 -0.95
N LYS A 112 -15.78 0.03 -1.64
CA LYS A 112 -16.85 -0.94 -1.90
C LYS A 112 -16.26 -2.10 -2.68
N ARG A 113 -16.57 -3.34 -2.26
CA ARG A 113 -16.03 -4.53 -2.91
C ARG A 113 -16.36 -4.60 -4.39
N VAL A 114 -17.54 -4.12 -4.76
CA VAL A 114 -18.00 -4.10 -6.16
C VAL A 114 -17.26 -3.08 -7.03
N ASP A 115 -16.53 -2.15 -6.41
CA ASP A 115 -15.72 -1.19 -7.15
C ASP A 115 -14.40 -1.87 -7.55
N THR A 116 -14.34 -2.28 -8.81
CA THR A 116 -13.19 -3.02 -9.37
C THR A 116 -12.19 -2.11 -10.08
N HIS A 117 -12.26 -0.80 -9.86
CA HIS A 117 -11.41 0.17 -10.56
C HIS A 117 -11.54 0.12 -12.08
N LYS A 118 -12.77 -0.12 -12.59
CA LYS A 118 -13.02 -0.18 -14.04
C LYS A 118 -12.63 1.09 -14.79
N THR A 119 -12.57 2.20 -14.07
CA THR A 119 -12.17 3.50 -14.64
C THR A 119 -10.68 3.78 -14.46
N LEU A 120 -9.89 2.79 -14.04
CA LEU A 120 -8.47 2.95 -13.82
C LEU A 120 -7.77 3.34 -15.12
N ASP A 121 -7.11 4.48 -15.12
CA ASP A 121 -6.35 4.97 -16.27
C ASP A 121 -4.90 4.50 -16.15
N LEU A 122 -4.57 3.43 -16.86
CA LEU A 122 -3.22 2.85 -16.83
C LEU A 122 -2.17 3.75 -17.49
N THR A 123 -2.59 4.77 -18.25
CA THR A 123 -1.62 5.71 -18.86
C THR A 123 -0.93 6.58 -17.83
N LYS A 124 -1.51 6.70 -16.63
CA LYS A 124 -0.93 7.44 -15.50
C LYS A 124 0.14 6.65 -14.75
N TYR A 125 0.32 5.37 -15.12
CA TYR A 125 1.30 4.49 -14.49
C TYR A 125 2.54 4.38 -15.36
N ASP A 126 3.70 4.28 -14.73
CA ASP A 126 4.98 4.07 -15.41
C ASP A 126 5.27 2.57 -15.48
N LYS A 127 4.86 1.93 -16.58
CA LYS A 127 5.04 0.49 -16.77
C LYS A 127 6.51 0.07 -16.87
N LYS A 128 7.41 1.01 -17.11
CA LYS A 128 8.85 0.73 -17.20
C LYS A 128 9.57 0.87 -15.85
N LEU A 129 8.85 1.28 -14.81
CA LEU A 129 9.43 1.38 -13.48
C LEU A 129 9.96 0.02 -13.03
N LYS A 130 11.23 -0.03 -12.68
CA LYS A 130 11.87 -1.26 -12.21
C LYS A 130 11.67 -1.42 -10.70
N ILE A 131 11.35 -2.66 -10.32
CA ILE A 131 11.20 -3.05 -8.92
C ILE A 131 12.42 -3.90 -8.54
N SER A 132 13.24 -3.34 -7.67
CA SER A 132 14.50 -3.97 -7.23
C SER A 132 14.34 -4.77 -5.94
#